data_c6aa0957e04862bfafee38f521684249
#
_entry.id   c6aa0957e04862bfafee38f521684249
#
_cell.length_a   1.000
_cell.length_b   1.000
_cell.length_c   1.000
_cell.angle_alpha   90.00
_cell.angle_beta   90.00
_cell.angle_gamma   90.00
#
_symmetry.space_group_name_H-M   'P 1'
#
loop_
_entity.id
_entity.type
_entity.pdbx_description
1 polymer ?
#
loop_
_entity_poly.entity_id
_entity_poly.type
_entity_poly.pdbx_seq_one_letter_code
_entity_poly.pdbx_strand_id
1 'polypeptide(L)'
;MTAPTIPRSHPRYRSLMVRSDLAEKMAEGLVVPEGLMAHGRGEAFDYLLGEKTTPEAAKAERAAAAHLLLARHPVLSVNGNVAALAAAEVASLSKSLPRLTVEVNLFHRTPDRARRVADALRQAGVPTVLGEHPTARLRGLASDRAWVDAHGILRADVVVVPLEDGDRAEALVRAGKFVISVDLNPLSRTSQKAQLPIVDELTRALRHIDLGILRMRRWEPSRISTVAQSVEAPEVLSSALRRIRVRLDRLAAPEPRRGSPRRAG
;
A
#
# COMPACT_ATOMS: atom_id res chain seq x y z
N MET A 1 -23.70 14.96 9.88
CA MET A 1 -23.15 14.77 11.24
C MET A 1 -21.82 15.49 11.28
N THR A 2 -21.64 16.45 12.21
CA THR A 2 -20.37 17.16 12.39
C THR A 2 -19.31 16.16 12.89
N ALA A 3 -18.16 16.10 12.21
CA ALA A 3 -17.06 15.25 12.64
C ALA A 3 -16.65 15.60 14.08
N PRO A 4 -16.39 14.63 14.96
CA PRO A 4 -15.98 14.90 16.33
C PRO A 4 -14.66 15.67 16.35
N THR A 5 -14.59 16.76 17.09
CA THR A 5 -13.34 17.53 17.26
C THR A 5 -12.38 16.74 18.13
N ILE A 6 -11.45 16.02 17.50
CA ILE A 6 -10.43 15.21 18.19
C ILE A 6 -9.22 16.09 18.49
N PRO A 7 -8.82 16.24 19.77
CA PRO A 7 -7.64 17.03 20.10
C PRO A 7 -6.36 16.39 19.54
N ARG A 8 -5.45 17.20 19.01
CA ARG A 8 -4.15 16.72 18.47
C ARG A 8 -3.30 15.98 19.51
N SER A 9 -3.52 16.23 20.79
CA SER A 9 -2.86 15.55 21.90
C SER A 9 -3.42 14.14 22.18
N HIS A 10 -4.51 13.74 21.53
CA HIS A 10 -5.10 12.42 21.75
C HIS A 10 -4.14 11.32 21.27
N PRO A 11 -3.83 10.30 22.08
CA PRO A 11 -2.87 9.24 21.72
C PRO A 11 -3.17 8.54 20.39
N ARG A 12 -4.45 8.45 20.03
CA ARG A 12 -4.94 7.83 18.79
C ARG A 12 -5.40 8.86 17.75
N TYR A 13 -4.97 10.13 17.86
CA TYR A 13 -5.41 11.21 16.96
C TYR A 13 -5.34 10.78 15.48
N ARG A 14 -4.18 10.26 15.06
CA ARG A 14 -3.91 9.89 13.68
C ARG A 14 -4.87 8.81 13.16
N SER A 15 -5.04 7.71 13.91
CA SER A 15 -5.94 6.62 13.49
C SER A 15 -7.41 7.06 13.48
N LEU A 16 -7.81 7.91 14.42
CA LEU A 16 -9.18 8.43 14.46
C LEU A 16 -9.48 9.39 13.31
N MET A 17 -8.51 10.24 12.92
CA MET A 17 -8.65 11.10 11.74
C MET A 17 -8.77 10.27 10.46
N VAL A 18 -7.90 9.27 10.26
CA VAL A 18 -7.97 8.38 9.09
C VAL A 18 -9.31 7.66 9.00
N ARG A 19 -9.87 7.20 10.12
CA ARG A 19 -11.21 6.59 10.15
C ARG A 19 -12.32 7.57 9.78
N SER A 20 -12.24 8.82 10.28
CA SER A 20 -13.19 9.88 9.94
C SER A 20 -13.14 10.21 8.46
N ASP A 21 -11.94 10.38 7.91
CA ASP A 21 -11.72 10.67 6.50
C ASP A 21 -12.25 9.54 5.60
N LEU A 22 -12.00 8.28 5.96
CA LEU A 22 -12.54 7.13 5.22
C LEU A 22 -14.06 7.06 5.27
N ALA A 23 -14.70 7.37 6.41
CA ALA A 23 -16.16 7.41 6.52
C ALA A 23 -16.77 8.52 5.65
N GLU A 24 -16.11 9.69 5.59
CA GLU A 24 -16.49 10.78 4.70
C GLU A 24 -16.35 10.35 3.23
N LYS A 25 -15.22 9.76 2.84
CA LYS A 25 -14.98 9.26 1.49
C LYS A 25 -15.92 8.11 1.10
N MET A 26 -16.44 7.36 2.06
CA MET A 26 -17.52 6.40 1.80
C MET A 26 -18.84 7.12 1.48
N ALA A 27 -19.18 8.16 2.21
CA ALA A 27 -20.38 8.96 1.90
C ALA A 27 -20.30 9.65 0.53
N GLU A 28 -19.10 10.03 0.08
CA GLU A 28 -18.82 10.54 -1.27
C GLU A 28 -18.80 9.45 -2.36
N GLY A 29 -18.91 8.17 -2.01
CA GLY A 29 -18.92 7.03 -2.94
C GLY A 29 -17.56 6.61 -3.49
N LEU A 30 -16.44 7.06 -2.92
CA LEU A 30 -15.11 6.59 -3.28
C LEU A 30 -14.81 5.22 -2.64
N VAL A 31 -15.11 5.09 -1.35
CA VAL A 31 -14.89 3.88 -0.55
C VAL A 31 -16.20 3.10 -0.44
N VAL A 32 -16.13 1.78 -0.45
CA VAL A 32 -17.28 0.87 -0.21
C VAL A 32 -17.18 0.28 1.20
N PRO A 33 -18.28 -0.24 1.77
CA PRO A 33 -18.26 -0.83 3.12
C PRO A 33 -17.17 -1.88 3.31
N GLU A 34 -16.92 -2.73 2.31
CA GLU A 34 -15.84 -3.73 2.32
C GLU A 34 -14.45 -3.08 2.44
N GLY A 35 -14.29 -1.86 1.90
CA GLY A 35 -13.07 -1.08 2.03
C GLY A 35 -12.82 -0.61 3.46
N LEU A 36 -13.88 -0.22 4.20
CA LEU A 36 -13.75 0.11 5.63
C LEU A 36 -13.37 -1.11 6.47
N MET A 37 -13.98 -2.27 6.18
CA MET A 37 -13.64 -3.54 6.86
C MET A 37 -12.19 -3.95 6.59
N ALA A 38 -11.73 -3.81 5.34
CA ALA A 38 -10.36 -4.09 4.96
C ALA A 38 -9.36 -3.15 5.68
N HIS A 39 -9.69 -1.86 5.78
CA HIS A 39 -8.87 -0.88 6.51
C HIS A 39 -8.75 -1.24 8.00
N GLY A 40 -9.86 -1.53 8.69
CA GLY A 40 -9.84 -1.89 10.11
C GLY A 40 -9.04 -3.18 10.39
N ARG A 41 -9.14 -4.16 9.49
CA ARG A 41 -8.30 -5.38 9.55
C ARG A 41 -6.81 -5.04 9.38
N GLY A 42 -6.46 -4.19 8.43
CA GLY A 42 -5.08 -3.75 8.21
C GLY A 42 -4.53 -2.96 9.42
N GLU A 43 -5.32 -2.04 9.96
CA GLU A 43 -4.96 -1.25 11.15
C GLU A 43 -4.62 -2.14 12.37
N ALA A 44 -5.33 -3.25 12.55
CA ALA A 44 -5.00 -4.21 13.62
C ALA A 44 -3.57 -4.78 13.46
N PHE A 45 -3.13 -5.06 12.23
CA PHE A 45 -1.75 -5.48 11.98
C PHE A 45 -0.74 -4.36 12.23
N ASP A 46 -1.08 -3.10 11.97
CA ASP A 46 -0.18 -1.97 12.29
C ASP A 46 0.10 -1.89 13.80
N TYR A 47 -0.92 -2.10 14.64
CA TYR A 47 -0.70 -2.21 16.09
C TYR A 47 0.23 -3.37 16.46
N LEU A 48 0.08 -4.52 15.83
CA LEU A 48 0.94 -5.68 16.06
C LEU A 48 2.39 -5.45 15.60
N LEU A 49 2.60 -4.68 14.54
CA LEU A 49 3.91 -4.30 14.03
C LEU A 49 4.54 -3.13 14.80
N GLY A 50 3.73 -2.33 15.50
CA GLY A 50 4.16 -1.23 16.36
C GLY A 50 4.03 0.15 15.73
N GLU A 51 3.12 0.32 14.75
CA GLU A 51 2.74 1.58 14.11
C GLU A 51 3.92 2.36 13.51
N LYS A 52 4.87 1.64 12.95
CA LYS A 52 6.07 2.19 12.33
C LYS A 52 6.61 1.25 11.25
N THR A 53 7.30 1.81 10.28
CA THR A 53 8.04 1.06 9.27
C THR A 53 9.11 0.21 9.92
N THR A 54 9.10 -1.09 9.64
CA THR A 54 10.12 -2.02 10.11
C THR A 54 11.37 -1.94 9.22
N PRO A 55 12.56 -2.35 9.72
CA PRO A 55 13.76 -2.39 8.87
C PRO A 55 13.59 -3.24 7.61
N GLU A 56 12.84 -4.34 7.71
CA GLU A 56 12.55 -5.23 6.59
C GLU A 56 11.60 -4.58 5.58
N ALA A 57 10.55 -3.89 6.06
CA ALA A 57 9.67 -3.08 5.21
C ALA A 57 10.47 -1.98 4.49
N ALA A 58 11.34 -1.25 5.20
CA ALA A 58 12.19 -0.23 4.61
C ALA A 58 13.15 -0.78 3.53
N LYS A 59 13.62 -2.03 3.66
CA LYS A 59 14.38 -2.70 2.59
C LYS A 59 13.50 -2.99 1.39
N ALA A 60 12.29 -3.54 1.61
CA ALA A 60 11.34 -3.86 0.55
C ALA A 60 10.90 -2.59 -0.20
N GLU A 61 10.66 -1.49 0.49
CA GLU A 61 10.32 -0.18 -0.09
C GLU A 61 11.44 0.37 -0.98
N ARG A 62 12.70 0.23 -0.55
CA ARG A 62 13.86 0.60 -1.39
C ARG A 62 14.00 -0.29 -2.62
N ALA A 63 13.77 -1.60 -2.48
CA ALA A 63 13.76 -2.52 -3.60
C ALA A 63 12.61 -2.20 -4.58
N ALA A 64 11.43 -1.85 -4.06
CA ALA A 64 10.30 -1.40 -4.88
C ALA A 64 10.64 -0.14 -5.69
N ALA A 65 11.25 0.86 -5.07
CA ALA A 65 11.74 2.06 -5.76
C ALA A 65 12.73 1.72 -6.88
N ALA A 66 13.63 0.77 -6.63
CA ALA A 66 14.60 0.30 -7.63
C ALA A 66 13.91 -0.45 -8.79
N HIS A 67 12.96 -1.34 -8.52
CA HIS A 67 12.16 -2.00 -9.56
C HIS A 67 11.39 -0.99 -10.41
N LEU A 68 10.76 0.01 -9.80
CA LEU A 68 10.06 1.07 -10.52
C LEU A 68 11.00 1.92 -11.38
N LEU A 69 12.21 2.18 -10.91
CA LEU A 69 13.25 2.89 -11.69
C LEU A 69 13.78 2.08 -12.87
N LEU A 70 13.78 0.76 -12.81
CA LEU A 70 14.24 -0.11 -13.89
C LEU A 70 13.12 -0.50 -14.87
N ALA A 71 11.87 -0.38 -14.44
CA ALA A 71 10.71 -0.74 -15.24
C ALA A 71 10.61 0.10 -16.52
N ARG A 72 10.20 -0.53 -17.63
CA ARG A 72 9.85 0.19 -18.86
C ARG A 72 8.46 0.79 -18.79
N HIS A 73 7.53 0.08 -18.18
CA HIS A 73 6.12 0.45 -18.05
C HIS A 73 5.63 0.22 -16.61
N PRO A 74 6.12 1.02 -15.63
CA PRO A 74 5.67 0.92 -14.26
C PRO A 74 4.23 1.40 -14.13
N VAL A 75 3.41 0.65 -13.39
CA VAL A 75 2.02 1.01 -13.12
C VAL A 75 1.74 0.97 -11.62
N LEU A 76 1.04 1.98 -11.11
CA LEU A 76 0.40 1.97 -9.80
C LEU A 76 -1.10 1.76 -9.99
N SER A 77 -1.60 0.61 -9.53
CA SER A 77 -3.02 0.31 -9.52
C SER A 77 -3.70 0.94 -8.32
N VAL A 78 -4.69 1.78 -8.55
CA VAL A 78 -5.39 2.53 -7.50
C VAL A 78 -6.83 2.05 -7.37
N ASN A 79 -7.24 1.69 -6.16
CA ASN A 79 -8.63 1.45 -5.79
C ASN A 79 -9.18 2.59 -4.92
N GLY A 80 -10.44 2.50 -4.51
CA GLY A 80 -11.10 3.55 -3.72
C GLY A 80 -10.41 3.86 -2.40
N ASN A 81 -9.89 2.84 -1.69
CA ASN A 81 -9.16 3.04 -0.44
C ASN A 81 -7.83 3.75 -0.66
N VAL A 82 -7.09 3.38 -1.72
CA VAL A 82 -5.82 4.04 -2.08
C VAL A 82 -6.07 5.52 -2.40
N ALA A 83 -7.09 5.82 -3.20
CA ALA A 83 -7.43 7.21 -3.53
C ALA A 83 -7.88 8.01 -2.29
N ALA A 84 -8.63 7.38 -1.38
CA ALA A 84 -9.09 8.04 -0.16
C ALA A 84 -7.94 8.30 0.84
N LEU A 85 -7.01 7.35 0.98
CA LEU A 85 -5.96 7.39 2.00
C LEU A 85 -4.67 8.09 1.54
N ALA A 86 -4.33 7.99 0.26
CA ALA A 86 -2.97 8.27 -0.22
C ALA A 86 -2.93 9.02 -1.57
N ALA A 87 -3.97 9.78 -1.94
CA ALA A 87 -3.99 10.51 -3.22
C ALA A 87 -2.81 11.48 -3.36
N ALA A 88 -2.40 12.13 -2.27
CA ALA A 88 -1.26 13.04 -2.25
C ALA A 88 0.07 12.31 -2.48
N GLU A 89 0.24 11.14 -1.87
CA GLU A 89 1.42 10.29 -2.05
C GLU A 89 1.49 9.72 -3.49
N VAL A 90 0.34 9.34 -4.06
CA VAL A 90 0.24 8.93 -5.48
C VAL A 90 0.66 10.07 -6.40
N ALA A 91 0.21 11.30 -6.14
CA ALA A 91 0.57 12.47 -6.92
C ALA A 91 2.07 12.81 -6.79
N SER A 92 2.64 12.71 -5.58
CA SER A 92 4.08 12.90 -5.36
C SER A 92 4.90 11.88 -6.14
N LEU A 93 4.54 10.60 -6.03
CA LEU A 93 5.20 9.50 -6.73
C LEU A 93 5.14 9.68 -8.26
N SER A 94 3.99 10.11 -8.80
CA SER A 94 3.83 10.39 -10.24
C SER A 94 4.73 11.52 -10.73
N LYS A 95 4.95 12.53 -9.89
CA LYS A 95 5.89 13.64 -10.19
C LYS A 95 7.35 13.19 -10.14
N SER A 96 7.70 12.35 -9.17
CA SER A 96 9.06 11.84 -9.00
C SER A 96 9.45 10.83 -10.09
N LEU A 97 8.48 10.11 -10.64
CA LEU A 97 8.62 9.13 -11.72
C LEU A 97 7.62 9.42 -12.85
N PRO A 98 7.89 10.38 -13.75
CA PRO A 98 6.92 10.82 -14.77
C PRO A 98 6.41 9.73 -15.73
N ARG A 99 7.14 8.60 -15.87
CA ARG A 99 6.69 7.44 -16.66
C ARG A 99 5.78 6.48 -15.89
N LEU A 100 5.56 6.72 -14.59
CA LEU A 100 4.62 5.93 -13.80
C LEU A 100 3.20 6.19 -14.29
N THR A 101 2.55 5.14 -14.75
CA THR A 101 1.12 5.18 -15.09
C THR A 101 0.29 4.91 -13.84
N VAL A 102 -0.69 5.75 -13.58
CA VAL A 102 -1.69 5.53 -12.53
C VAL A 102 -2.98 5.02 -13.18
N GLU A 103 -3.46 3.85 -12.74
CA GLU A 103 -4.66 3.25 -13.28
C GLU A 103 -5.66 2.91 -12.19
N VAL A 104 -6.89 3.44 -12.31
CA VAL A 104 -8.01 3.10 -11.43
C VAL A 104 -8.51 1.70 -11.76
N ASN A 105 -8.52 0.84 -10.75
CA ASN A 105 -9.02 -0.53 -10.87
C ASN A 105 -9.84 -0.91 -9.62
N LEU A 106 -11.12 -1.22 -9.82
CA LEU A 106 -12.10 -1.37 -8.76
C LEU A 106 -12.70 -2.77 -8.74
N PHE A 107 -12.91 -3.33 -7.55
CA PHE A 107 -13.63 -4.60 -7.36
C PHE A 107 -15.13 -4.46 -7.69
N HIS A 108 -15.80 -3.49 -7.09
CA HIS A 108 -17.15 -3.09 -7.43
C HIS A 108 -17.09 -1.88 -8.35
N ARG A 109 -17.05 -2.15 -9.65
CA ARG A 109 -16.88 -1.13 -10.66
C ARG A 109 -18.23 -0.60 -11.15
N THR A 110 -18.41 0.72 -11.05
CA THR A 110 -19.39 1.46 -11.85
C THR A 110 -18.68 2.61 -12.57
N PRO A 111 -19.19 3.09 -13.73
CA PRO A 111 -18.59 4.24 -14.42
C PRO A 111 -18.46 5.47 -13.52
N ASP A 112 -19.52 5.78 -12.75
CA ASP A 112 -19.52 6.91 -11.82
C ASP A 112 -18.46 6.79 -10.72
N ARG A 113 -18.31 5.61 -10.13
CA ARG A 113 -17.32 5.40 -9.10
C ARG A 113 -15.89 5.46 -9.66
N ALA A 114 -15.66 4.90 -10.86
CA ALA A 114 -14.36 4.97 -11.53
C ALA A 114 -13.98 6.44 -11.80
N ARG A 115 -14.93 7.25 -12.29
CA ARG A 115 -14.75 8.69 -12.51
C ARG A 115 -14.43 9.42 -11.20
N ARG A 116 -15.21 9.22 -10.13
CA ARG A 116 -14.97 9.87 -8.82
C ARG A 116 -13.57 9.58 -8.28
N VAL A 117 -13.12 8.33 -8.36
CA VAL A 117 -11.79 7.94 -7.93
C VAL A 117 -10.71 8.60 -8.80
N ALA A 118 -10.91 8.65 -10.12
CA ALA A 118 -9.99 9.31 -11.02
C ALA A 118 -9.93 10.84 -10.78
N ASP A 119 -11.09 11.46 -10.54
CA ASP A 119 -11.16 12.90 -10.25
C ASP A 119 -10.48 13.25 -8.93
N ALA A 120 -10.64 12.45 -7.88
CA ALA A 120 -9.92 12.62 -6.62
C ALA A 120 -8.39 12.59 -6.81
N LEU A 121 -7.90 11.68 -7.66
CA LEU A 121 -6.47 11.59 -8.00
C LEU A 121 -5.99 12.81 -8.82
N ARG A 122 -6.78 13.28 -9.79
CA ARG A 122 -6.47 14.49 -10.58
C ARG A 122 -6.44 15.73 -9.70
N GLN A 123 -7.42 15.87 -8.80
CA GLN A 123 -7.48 16.98 -7.83
C GLN A 123 -6.26 16.98 -6.88
N ALA A 124 -5.73 15.80 -6.53
CA ALA A 124 -4.49 15.68 -5.77
C ALA A 124 -3.22 16.01 -6.60
N GLY A 125 -3.36 16.15 -7.93
CA GLY A 125 -2.28 16.53 -8.83
C GLY A 125 -1.63 15.38 -9.58
N VAL A 126 -2.30 14.23 -9.75
CA VAL A 126 -1.88 13.16 -10.67
C VAL A 126 -2.11 13.62 -12.10
N PRO A 127 -1.09 13.71 -12.96
CA PRO A 127 -1.21 14.34 -14.28
C PRO A 127 -2.05 13.52 -15.27
N THR A 128 -1.97 12.19 -15.19
CA THR A 128 -2.72 11.28 -16.06
C THR A 128 -3.24 10.10 -15.26
N VAL A 129 -4.54 9.84 -15.35
CA VAL A 129 -5.21 8.73 -14.68
C VAL A 129 -5.93 7.90 -15.74
N LEU A 130 -5.56 6.63 -15.84
CA LEU A 130 -6.22 5.62 -16.69
C LEU A 130 -7.28 4.84 -15.91
N GLY A 131 -8.03 4.00 -16.60
CA GLY A 131 -8.96 3.04 -16.00
C GLY A 131 -10.38 3.57 -15.78
N GLU A 132 -10.74 4.80 -16.17
CA GLU A 132 -12.14 5.24 -16.22
C GLU A 132 -12.92 4.48 -17.31
N HIS A 133 -12.29 4.31 -18.47
CA HIS A 133 -12.84 3.60 -19.63
C HIS A 133 -11.87 2.48 -20.03
N PRO A 134 -11.90 1.33 -19.34
CA PRO A 134 -10.93 0.26 -19.61
C PRO A 134 -11.08 -0.25 -21.05
N THR A 135 -9.95 -0.45 -21.70
CA THR A 135 -9.88 -0.81 -23.12
C THR A 135 -9.47 -2.27 -23.37
N ALA A 136 -9.18 -3.01 -22.29
CA ALA A 136 -8.68 -4.38 -22.37
C ALA A 136 -9.14 -5.22 -21.17
N ARG A 137 -8.85 -6.53 -21.23
CA ARG A 137 -9.19 -7.47 -20.17
C ARG A 137 -8.00 -8.36 -19.81
N LEU A 138 -7.70 -8.46 -18.52
CA LEU A 138 -6.74 -9.41 -17.96
C LEU A 138 -7.34 -10.82 -17.96
N ARG A 139 -6.64 -11.79 -18.56
CA ARG A 139 -7.11 -13.18 -18.62
C ARG A 139 -7.01 -13.87 -17.26
N GLY A 140 -7.92 -14.82 -17.00
CA GLY A 140 -7.88 -15.66 -15.81
C GLY A 140 -8.40 -14.97 -14.53
N LEU A 141 -9.14 -13.87 -14.66
CA LEU A 141 -9.81 -13.19 -13.55
C LEU A 141 -11.30 -12.98 -13.90
N ALA A 142 -12.20 -13.42 -13.02
CA ALA A 142 -13.64 -13.33 -13.21
C ALA A 142 -14.27 -12.02 -12.75
N SER A 143 -13.64 -11.31 -11.81
CA SER A 143 -14.14 -10.06 -11.24
C SER A 143 -13.98 -8.85 -12.17
N ASP A 144 -14.64 -7.73 -11.82
CA ASP A 144 -14.51 -6.44 -12.53
C ASP A 144 -13.07 -5.93 -12.61
N ARG A 145 -12.19 -6.39 -11.72
CA ARG A 145 -10.77 -6.09 -11.75
C ARG A 145 -10.04 -6.64 -12.98
N ALA A 146 -10.70 -7.53 -13.75
CA ALA A 146 -10.20 -7.98 -15.04
C ALA A 146 -10.18 -6.85 -16.09
N TRP A 147 -11.04 -5.85 -15.96
CA TRP A 147 -11.07 -4.70 -16.85
C TRP A 147 -9.91 -3.76 -16.55
N VAL A 148 -9.02 -3.59 -17.53
CA VAL A 148 -7.78 -2.83 -17.45
C VAL A 148 -7.60 -1.95 -18.68
N ASP A 149 -6.66 -1.01 -18.62
CA ASP A 149 -6.29 -0.23 -19.80
C ASP A 149 -5.17 -0.91 -20.59
N ALA A 150 -5.26 -0.88 -21.92
CA ALA A 150 -4.25 -1.45 -22.81
C ALA A 150 -2.90 -0.74 -22.68
N HIS A 151 -2.90 0.57 -22.41
CA HIS A 151 -1.69 1.38 -22.20
C HIS A 151 -1.26 1.41 -20.73
N GLY A 152 -2.07 0.86 -19.82
CA GLY A 152 -1.81 0.76 -18.39
C GLY A 152 -1.39 -0.66 -17.97
N ILE A 153 -2.20 -1.28 -17.12
CA ILE A 153 -1.90 -2.59 -16.49
C ILE A 153 -1.64 -3.67 -17.53
N LEU A 154 -2.33 -3.68 -18.68
CA LEU A 154 -2.10 -4.72 -19.69
C LEU A 154 -0.66 -4.69 -20.21
N ARG A 155 -0.10 -3.50 -20.46
CA ARG A 155 1.25 -3.30 -20.98
C ARG A 155 2.34 -3.36 -19.91
N ALA A 156 1.98 -3.20 -18.64
CA ALA A 156 2.91 -3.09 -17.53
C ALA A 156 3.90 -4.25 -17.44
N ASP A 157 5.14 -3.95 -17.10
CA ASP A 157 6.16 -4.94 -16.67
C ASP A 157 6.25 -4.99 -15.13
N VAL A 158 6.07 -3.87 -14.43
CA VAL A 158 5.99 -3.78 -12.97
C VAL A 158 4.66 -3.16 -12.56
N VAL A 159 3.95 -3.81 -11.63
CA VAL A 159 2.67 -3.31 -11.10
C VAL A 159 2.71 -3.23 -9.59
N VAL A 160 2.48 -2.04 -9.04
CA VAL A 160 2.25 -1.85 -7.61
C VAL A 160 0.75 -2.01 -7.33
N VAL A 161 0.39 -2.90 -6.41
CA VAL A 161 -0.99 -3.25 -6.06
C VAL A 161 -1.24 -3.06 -4.56
N PRO A 162 -1.51 -1.85 -4.09
CA PRO A 162 -1.80 -1.61 -2.69
C PRO A 162 -3.22 -2.05 -2.34
N LEU A 163 -3.38 -2.67 -1.16
CA LEU A 163 -4.69 -3.05 -0.58
C LEU A 163 -5.55 -3.83 -1.60
N GLU A 164 -4.98 -4.91 -2.13
CA GLU A 164 -5.50 -5.63 -3.28
C GLU A 164 -5.97 -7.06 -2.95
N ASP A 165 -6.69 -7.70 -3.87
CA ASP A 165 -7.12 -9.08 -3.76
C ASP A 165 -6.04 -10.06 -4.25
N GLY A 166 -5.89 -11.17 -3.52
CA GLY A 166 -4.90 -12.19 -3.85
C GLY A 166 -5.10 -12.85 -5.22
N ASP A 167 -6.35 -13.05 -5.65
CA ASP A 167 -6.66 -13.61 -6.97
C ASP A 167 -6.16 -12.72 -8.09
N ARG A 168 -6.28 -11.39 -7.92
CA ARG A 168 -5.76 -10.43 -8.89
C ARG A 168 -4.24 -10.36 -8.88
N ALA A 169 -3.61 -10.36 -7.71
CA ALA A 169 -2.15 -10.41 -7.62
C ALA A 169 -1.62 -11.65 -8.35
N GLU A 170 -2.22 -12.82 -8.13
CA GLU A 170 -1.86 -14.06 -8.79
C GLU A 170 -2.10 -14.01 -10.32
N ALA A 171 -3.20 -13.41 -10.78
CA ALA A 171 -3.47 -13.24 -12.20
C ALA A 171 -2.44 -12.34 -12.90
N LEU A 172 -2.00 -11.26 -12.25
CA LEU A 172 -0.94 -10.37 -12.74
C LEU A 172 0.40 -11.10 -12.83
N VAL A 173 0.75 -11.90 -11.82
CA VAL A 173 1.98 -12.72 -11.81
C VAL A 173 1.93 -13.75 -12.97
N ARG A 174 0.80 -14.46 -13.14
CA ARG A 174 0.62 -15.38 -14.27
C ARG A 174 0.68 -14.69 -15.63
N ALA A 175 0.32 -13.42 -15.70
CA ALA A 175 0.46 -12.61 -16.91
C ALA A 175 1.90 -12.08 -17.12
N GLY A 176 2.89 -12.56 -16.35
CA GLY A 176 4.31 -12.22 -16.49
C GLY A 176 4.69 -10.84 -15.94
N LYS A 177 3.86 -10.25 -15.10
CA LYS A 177 4.16 -8.96 -14.48
C LYS A 177 4.90 -9.13 -13.15
N PHE A 178 5.84 -8.24 -12.87
CA PHE A 178 6.43 -8.16 -11.55
C PHE A 178 5.48 -7.40 -10.62
N VAL A 179 4.96 -8.08 -9.61
CA VAL A 179 3.93 -7.55 -8.70
C VAL A 179 4.56 -7.12 -7.38
N ILE A 180 4.37 -5.87 -7.02
CA ILE A 180 4.73 -5.28 -5.72
C ILE A 180 3.44 -5.04 -4.96
N SER A 181 3.25 -5.69 -3.81
CA SER A 181 2.09 -5.44 -2.94
C SER A 181 2.45 -4.52 -1.78
N VAL A 182 1.46 -3.73 -1.32
CA VAL A 182 1.52 -2.97 -0.07
C VAL A 182 0.34 -3.40 0.78
N ASP A 183 0.60 -4.15 1.83
CA ASP A 183 -0.43 -4.70 2.73
C ASP A 183 0.18 -4.93 4.12
N LEU A 184 -0.44 -4.40 5.16
CA LEU A 184 -0.03 -4.60 6.56
C LEU A 184 -0.13 -6.06 7.03
N ASN A 185 -0.95 -6.88 6.36
CA ASN A 185 -1.14 -8.27 6.71
C ASN A 185 -0.17 -9.19 5.96
N PRO A 186 0.89 -9.73 6.60
CA PRO A 186 1.82 -10.65 5.96
C PRO A 186 1.19 -12.01 5.61
N LEU A 187 0.01 -12.29 6.14
CA LEU A 187 -0.76 -13.52 5.88
C LEU A 187 -1.78 -13.35 4.75
N SER A 188 -1.93 -12.15 4.19
CA SER A 188 -2.86 -11.95 3.07
C SER A 188 -2.40 -12.72 1.83
N ARG A 189 -3.38 -13.20 1.05
CA ARG A 189 -3.07 -13.87 -0.22
C ARG A 189 -2.32 -12.93 -1.18
N THR A 190 -2.60 -11.63 -1.12
CA THR A 190 -1.89 -10.63 -1.93
C THR A 190 -0.42 -10.59 -1.59
N SER A 191 -0.07 -10.47 -0.29
CA SER A 191 1.32 -10.49 0.18
C SER A 191 2.03 -11.79 -0.18
N GLN A 192 1.34 -12.93 -0.08
CA GLN A 192 1.90 -14.25 -0.40
C GLN A 192 2.10 -14.50 -1.90
N LYS A 193 1.37 -13.81 -2.78
CA LYS A 193 1.43 -14.00 -4.24
C LYS A 193 2.31 -12.97 -4.94
N ALA A 194 2.58 -11.84 -4.30
CA ALA A 194 3.47 -10.80 -4.85
C ALA A 194 4.94 -11.25 -4.84
N GLN A 195 5.70 -10.86 -5.88
CA GLN A 195 7.15 -11.09 -5.90
C GLN A 195 7.89 -10.18 -4.92
N LEU A 196 7.33 -9.01 -4.62
CA LEU A 196 7.88 -8.11 -3.60
C LEU A 196 6.75 -7.62 -2.69
N PRO A 197 6.46 -8.30 -1.58
CA PRO A 197 5.53 -7.80 -0.58
C PRO A 197 6.16 -6.69 0.26
N ILE A 198 5.41 -5.61 0.49
CA ILE A 198 5.75 -4.55 1.45
C ILE A 198 4.76 -4.66 2.60
N VAL A 199 5.25 -5.03 3.79
CA VAL A 199 4.43 -5.14 5.00
C VAL A 199 4.54 -3.84 5.79
N ASP A 200 3.81 -2.83 5.32
CA ASP A 200 3.73 -1.52 5.97
C ASP A 200 2.41 -0.80 5.66
N GLU A 201 2.16 0.29 6.39
CA GLU A 201 1.03 1.17 6.15
C GLU A 201 1.22 1.91 4.81
N LEU A 202 0.12 2.08 4.09
CA LEU A 202 0.12 2.57 2.71
C LEU A 202 0.83 3.91 2.53
N THR A 203 0.50 4.91 3.35
CA THR A 203 1.06 6.26 3.16
C THR A 203 2.55 6.31 3.51
N ARG A 204 2.97 5.55 4.53
CA ARG A 204 4.39 5.39 4.88
C ARG A 204 5.14 4.71 3.74
N ALA A 205 4.62 3.59 3.23
CA ALA A 205 5.24 2.84 2.15
C ALA A 205 5.41 3.69 0.87
N LEU A 206 4.37 4.37 0.41
CA LEU A 206 4.45 5.21 -0.79
C LEU A 206 5.43 6.37 -0.64
N ARG A 207 5.49 7.02 0.54
CA ARG A 207 6.47 8.08 0.83
C ARG A 207 7.90 7.55 0.79
N HIS A 208 8.16 6.38 1.37
CA HIS A 208 9.49 5.79 1.36
C HIS A 208 9.91 5.33 -0.03
N ILE A 209 8.99 4.80 -0.83
CA ILE A 209 9.23 4.48 -2.25
C ILE A 209 9.59 5.75 -3.01
N ASP A 210 8.83 6.84 -2.83
CA ASP A 210 9.07 8.13 -3.47
C ASP A 210 10.47 8.69 -3.12
N LEU A 211 10.81 8.72 -1.83
CA LEU A 211 12.14 9.12 -1.37
C LEU A 211 13.24 8.21 -1.93
N GLY A 212 12.98 6.90 -2.05
CA GLY A 212 13.88 5.95 -2.67
C GLY A 212 14.14 6.27 -4.15
N ILE A 213 13.09 6.58 -4.91
CA ILE A 213 13.19 7.02 -6.32
C ILE A 213 14.02 8.28 -6.43
N LEU A 214 13.70 9.33 -5.66
CA LEU A 214 14.44 10.58 -5.67
C LEU A 214 15.92 10.40 -5.36
N ARG A 215 16.26 9.51 -4.43
CA ARG A 215 17.65 9.20 -4.05
C ARG A 215 18.39 8.44 -5.14
N MET A 216 17.74 7.45 -5.78
CA MET A 216 18.39 6.50 -6.71
C MET A 216 18.31 6.89 -8.18
N ARG A 217 17.44 7.83 -8.58
CA ARG A 217 17.19 8.17 -10.01
C ARG A 217 18.42 8.61 -10.82
N ARG A 218 19.50 8.96 -10.12
CA ARG A 218 20.78 9.35 -10.74
C ARG A 218 21.89 8.30 -10.57
N TRP A 219 21.55 7.13 -10.01
CA TRP A 219 22.54 6.07 -9.87
C TRP A 219 22.69 5.27 -11.16
N GLU A 220 23.85 4.61 -11.29
CA GLU A 220 24.07 3.67 -12.39
C GLU A 220 23.06 2.52 -12.34
N PRO A 221 22.53 2.07 -13.51
CA PRO A 221 21.55 1.00 -13.58
C PRO A 221 21.97 -0.30 -12.88
N SER A 222 23.26 -0.66 -12.93
CA SER A 222 23.81 -1.82 -12.25
C SER A 222 23.65 -1.73 -10.74
N ARG A 223 23.90 -0.56 -10.14
CA ARG A 223 23.73 -0.31 -8.72
C ARG A 223 22.25 -0.35 -8.33
N ILE A 224 21.35 0.18 -9.14
CA ILE A 224 19.90 0.10 -8.92
C ILE A 224 19.45 -1.37 -8.98
N SER A 225 19.95 -2.14 -9.95
CA SER A 225 19.65 -3.58 -10.09
C SER A 225 20.06 -4.38 -8.84
N THR A 226 21.22 -4.08 -8.26
CA THR A 226 21.66 -4.70 -7.00
C THR A 226 20.67 -4.44 -5.87
N VAL A 227 20.12 -3.22 -5.76
CA VAL A 227 19.10 -2.88 -4.75
C VAL A 227 17.78 -3.61 -5.05
N ALA A 228 17.36 -3.67 -6.31
CA ALA A 228 16.13 -4.36 -6.71
C ALA A 228 16.17 -5.85 -6.32
N GLN A 229 17.31 -6.49 -6.44
CA GLN A 229 17.52 -7.92 -6.14
C GLN A 229 17.89 -8.21 -4.67
N SER A 230 17.91 -7.21 -3.80
CA SER A 230 18.39 -7.36 -2.42
C SER A 230 17.37 -7.93 -1.45
N VAL A 231 16.17 -8.26 -1.90
CA VAL A 231 15.03 -8.65 -1.04
C VAL A 231 14.30 -9.85 -1.63
N GLU A 232 14.09 -10.85 -0.80
CA GLU A 232 13.32 -12.04 -1.11
C GLU A 232 11.96 -12.02 -0.40
N ALA A 233 10.87 -12.29 -1.11
CA ALA A 233 9.50 -12.25 -0.56
C ALA A 233 9.32 -13.13 0.70
N PRO A 234 9.81 -14.40 0.75
CA PRO A 234 9.68 -15.23 1.95
C PRO A 234 10.39 -14.63 3.17
N GLU A 235 11.52 -13.93 2.97
CA GLU A 235 12.24 -13.27 4.06
C GLU A 235 11.44 -12.11 4.66
N VAL A 236 10.83 -11.27 3.82
CA VAL A 236 9.99 -10.15 4.26
C VAL A 236 8.84 -10.65 5.11
N LEU A 237 8.08 -11.63 4.59
CA LEU A 237 6.90 -12.17 5.28
C LEU A 237 7.26 -12.86 6.60
N SER A 238 8.29 -13.72 6.59
CA SER A 238 8.74 -14.42 7.81
C SER A 238 9.29 -13.46 8.86
N SER A 239 9.97 -12.40 8.45
CA SER A 239 10.49 -11.37 9.35
C SER A 239 9.37 -10.55 9.99
N ALA A 240 8.33 -10.18 9.23
CA ALA A 240 7.16 -9.51 9.76
C ALA A 240 6.46 -10.38 10.82
N LEU A 241 6.24 -11.67 10.56
CA LEU A 241 5.66 -12.61 11.52
C LEU A 241 6.51 -12.78 12.78
N ARG A 242 7.84 -12.92 12.64
CA ARG A 242 8.76 -12.98 13.79
C ARG A 242 8.68 -11.71 14.63
N ARG A 243 8.57 -10.55 14.00
CA ARG A 243 8.47 -9.26 14.69
C ARG A 243 7.17 -9.15 15.49
N ILE A 244 6.04 -9.56 14.91
CA ILE A 244 4.75 -9.64 15.61
C ILE A 244 4.88 -10.55 16.84
N ARG A 245 5.43 -11.76 16.68
CA ARG A 245 5.62 -12.70 17.78
C ARG A 245 6.47 -12.10 18.91
N VAL A 246 7.66 -11.59 18.58
CA VAL A 246 8.57 -10.99 19.58
C VAL A 246 7.92 -9.80 20.30
N ARG A 247 7.13 -9.01 19.58
CA ARG A 247 6.40 -7.89 20.20
C ARG A 247 5.32 -8.40 21.16
N LEU A 248 4.56 -9.41 20.77
CA LEU A 248 3.53 -10.01 21.63
C LEU A 248 4.14 -10.64 22.87
N ASP A 249 5.23 -11.41 22.74
CA ASP A 249 5.95 -12.01 23.86
C ASP A 249 6.41 -10.93 24.86
N ARG A 250 6.95 -9.81 24.37
CA ARG A 250 7.38 -8.69 25.21
C ARG A 250 6.21 -8.02 25.92
N LEU A 251 5.07 -7.82 25.25
CA LEU A 251 3.88 -7.18 25.82
C LEU A 251 3.16 -8.09 26.83
N ALA A 252 3.23 -9.41 26.64
CA ALA A 252 2.66 -10.40 27.52
C ALA A 252 3.54 -10.71 28.75
N ALA A 253 4.81 -10.29 28.73
CA ALA A 253 5.69 -10.47 29.88
C ALA A 253 5.17 -9.68 31.10
N PRO A 254 5.15 -10.29 32.32
CA PRO A 254 4.71 -9.60 33.52
C PRO A 254 5.60 -8.38 33.80
N GLU A 255 5.00 -7.25 34.17
CA GLU A 255 5.77 -6.09 34.60
C GLU A 255 6.66 -6.47 35.79
N PRO A 256 7.94 -6.04 35.79
CA PRO A 256 8.79 -6.22 36.97
C PRO A 256 8.08 -5.59 38.16
N ARG A 257 7.82 -6.38 39.23
CA ARG A 257 7.23 -5.87 40.48
C ARG A 257 8.01 -4.65 40.90
N ARG A 258 7.39 -3.45 40.86
CA ARG A 258 7.96 -2.25 41.48
C ARG A 258 8.25 -2.61 42.94
N GLY A 259 9.52 -2.67 43.29
CA GLY A 259 9.95 -3.04 44.63
C GLY A 259 9.21 -2.17 45.66
N SER A 260 8.61 -2.82 46.65
CA SER A 260 8.04 -2.13 47.81
C SER A 260 9.09 -1.19 48.38
N PRO A 261 8.78 0.07 48.71
CA PRO A 261 9.74 0.92 49.38
C PRO A 261 10.20 0.21 50.67
N ARG A 262 11.51 -0.01 50.80
CA ARG A 262 12.09 -0.51 52.06
C ARG A 262 11.62 0.43 53.15
N ARG A 263 10.80 -0.08 54.08
CA ARG A 263 10.52 0.63 55.33
C ARG A 263 11.88 0.79 56.00
N ALA A 264 12.33 2.04 56.06
CA ALA A 264 13.40 2.40 56.95
C ALA A 264 12.88 2.22 58.38
N GLY A 265 13.48 1.31 59.14
CA GLY A 265 13.33 1.19 60.59
C GLY A 265 14.25 2.15 61.28
#